data_cfe96fe0206be3e6ec8084949b1f5bda
#
_entry.id   cfe96fe0206be3e6ec8084949b1f5bda
#
_cell.length_a   1.000
_cell.length_b   1.000
_cell.length_c   1.000
_cell.angle_alpha   90.00
_cell.angle_beta   90.00
_cell.angle_gamma   90.00
#
_symmetry.space_group_name_H-M   'P 1'
#
loop_
_entity.id
_entity.type
_entity.pdbx_description
1 polymer ?
#
loop_
_entity_poly.entity_id
_entity_poly.type
_entity_poly.pdbx_seq_one_letter_code
_entity_poly.pdbx_strand_id
1 'polypeptide(L)'
;PNLYIYPVDFNRKHKNPVNGNHDKDYNRYSIVNQLEVQGVEQLRIPDAIVYINGLPLVVLEFKNAIKENTTIEDAYKQLTVRYRRDIPRLFRYNAFVVISDGVNNKFGSLFADYDFFTSWRKVEPKDRPINGIPSLKTMVAGLFDKGRLLDVLHNFIYFPDTTKNEMKVVCRYPQYYAARALYDNVLLHSRLNADGDGKGGTYFGATGCGKSFTMLFLSRLLMRSKALCSPTILLITD
;
A
#
# COMPACT_ATOMS: atom_id res chain seq x y z
N PRO A 1 -32.12 10.32 1.50
CA PRO A 1 -31.07 9.36 1.80
C PRO A 1 -29.79 9.83 1.10
N ASN A 2 -28.71 10.03 1.88
CA ASN A 2 -27.40 10.38 1.33
C ASN A 2 -26.86 9.18 0.56
N LEU A 3 -26.73 9.31 -0.76
CA LEU A 3 -26.12 8.29 -1.61
C LEU A 3 -24.60 8.40 -1.45
N TYR A 4 -23.99 7.45 -0.75
CA TYR A 4 -22.53 7.35 -0.66
C TYR A 4 -22.01 6.61 -1.89
N ILE A 5 -21.23 7.30 -2.71
CA ILE A 5 -20.54 6.70 -3.84
C ILE A 5 -19.12 6.36 -3.38
N TYR A 6 -18.79 5.07 -3.36
CA TYR A 6 -17.44 4.59 -3.10
C TYR A 6 -16.70 4.40 -4.44
N PRO A 7 -15.69 5.20 -4.75
CA PRO A 7 -14.98 5.11 -6.03
C PRO A 7 -14.16 3.82 -6.15
N VAL A 8 -13.84 3.16 -5.03
CA VAL A 8 -13.15 1.87 -4.98
C VAL A 8 -13.94 0.95 -4.06
N ASP A 9 -14.23 -0.26 -4.53
CA ASP A 9 -14.87 -1.29 -3.73
C ASP A 9 -13.81 -2.09 -2.96
N PHE A 10 -13.76 -1.91 -1.65
CA PHE A 10 -12.86 -2.64 -0.76
C PHE A 10 -13.44 -3.97 -0.28
N ASN A 11 -14.71 -4.26 -0.56
CA ASN A 11 -15.39 -5.51 -0.21
C ASN A 11 -15.39 -6.47 -1.40
N ARG A 12 -14.35 -7.26 -1.56
CA ARG A 12 -14.26 -8.24 -2.66
C ARG A 12 -15.25 -9.42 -2.58
N LYS A 13 -15.94 -9.57 -1.43
CA LYS A 13 -16.88 -10.69 -1.19
C LYS A 13 -18.32 -10.21 -1.27
N HIS A 14 -18.74 -9.72 -2.42
CA HIS A 14 -20.17 -9.49 -2.66
C HIS A 14 -20.85 -10.82 -3.06
N LYS A 15 -21.98 -11.12 -2.40
CA LYS A 15 -22.86 -12.18 -2.89
C LYS A 15 -23.39 -11.79 -4.28
N ASN A 16 -23.14 -12.61 -5.26
CA ASN A 16 -23.82 -12.48 -6.54
C ASN A 16 -25.33 -12.71 -6.29
N PRO A 17 -26.21 -11.72 -6.56
CA PRO A 17 -27.63 -11.86 -6.31
C PRO A 17 -28.30 -12.97 -7.13
N VAL A 18 -27.65 -13.44 -8.20
CA VAL A 18 -28.21 -14.47 -9.11
C VAL A 18 -27.85 -15.90 -8.69
N ASN A 19 -26.62 -16.16 -8.21
CA ASN A 19 -26.16 -17.52 -7.91
C ASN A 19 -25.61 -17.69 -6.48
N GLY A 20 -25.62 -16.66 -5.65
CA GLY A 20 -25.13 -16.73 -4.28
C GLY A 20 -23.62 -16.86 -4.11
N ASN A 21 -22.84 -16.95 -5.20
CA ASN A 21 -21.40 -17.06 -5.16
C ASN A 21 -20.72 -15.72 -4.83
N HIS A 22 -19.66 -15.75 -4.02
CA HIS A 22 -19.02 -14.58 -3.43
C HIS A 22 -17.93 -13.92 -4.29
N ASP A 23 -17.82 -14.22 -5.59
CA ASP A 23 -16.60 -13.96 -6.37
C ASP A 23 -16.66 -12.80 -7.35
N LYS A 24 -17.57 -11.84 -7.19
CA LYS A 24 -17.60 -10.69 -8.08
C LYS A 24 -16.78 -9.53 -7.54
N ASP A 25 -15.59 -9.32 -8.12
CA ASP A 25 -14.80 -8.10 -7.95
C ASP A 25 -15.41 -7.01 -8.85
N TYR A 26 -15.98 -5.96 -8.25
CA TYR A 26 -16.58 -4.84 -8.98
C TYR A 26 -15.56 -3.79 -9.40
N ASN A 27 -14.30 -3.94 -8.99
CA ASN A 27 -13.25 -3.02 -9.42
C ASN A 27 -12.72 -3.39 -10.81
N ARG A 28 -12.55 -2.38 -11.62
CA ARG A 28 -11.83 -2.47 -12.88
C ARG A 28 -10.37 -2.05 -12.66
N TYR A 29 -9.45 -2.97 -12.85
CA TYR A 29 -8.02 -2.72 -12.79
C TYR A 29 -7.47 -2.53 -14.20
N SER A 30 -6.63 -1.52 -14.40
CA SER A 30 -5.90 -1.32 -15.64
C SER A 30 -4.50 -0.77 -15.36
N ILE A 31 -3.58 -1.13 -16.24
CA ILE A 31 -2.23 -0.57 -16.29
C ILE A 31 -2.09 0.10 -17.64
N VAL A 32 -1.69 1.36 -17.64
CA VAL A 32 -1.42 2.13 -18.85
C VAL A 32 0.05 2.47 -18.84
N ASN A 33 0.76 2.04 -19.87
CA ASN A 33 2.17 2.35 -20.06
C ASN A 33 2.33 3.55 -21.00
N GLN A 34 3.35 4.35 -20.75
CA GLN A 34 3.77 5.49 -21.57
C GLN A 34 2.61 6.43 -21.96
N LEU A 35 1.74 6.73 -20.98
CA LEU A 35 0.66 7.69 -21.20
C LEU A 35 1.23 9.10 -21.32
N GLU A 36 0.91 9.77 -22.41
CA GLU A 36 1.21 11.18 -22.59
C GLU A 36 0.29 12.02 -21.70
N VAL A 37 0.87 12.71 -20.73
CA VAL A 37 0.15 13.59 -19.81
C VAL A 37 0.56 15.03 -20.08
N GLN A 38 -0.36 15.81 -20.62
CA GLN A 38 -0.15 17.24 -20.85
C GLN A 38 -0.24 18.00 -19.53
N GLY A 39 0.87 18.59 -19.13
CA GLY A 39 0.93 19.57 -18.04
C GLY A 39 0.63 20.98 -18.53
N VAL A 40 0.85 21.97 -17.67
CA VAL A 40 0.64 23.38 -18.03
C VAL A 40 1.66 23.83 -19.08
N GLU A 41 2.92 23.50 -18.89
CA GLU A 41 4.01 23.92 -19.76
C GLU A 41 4.67 22.77 -20.51
N GLN A 42 4.63 21.56 -19.97
CA GLN A 42 5.39 20.42 -20.48
C GLN A 42 4.56 19.15 -20.53
N LEU A 43 4.76 18.38 -21.60
CA LEU A 43 4.31 17.01 -21.73
C LEU A 43 5.21 16.10 -20.90
N ARG A 44 4.61 15.15 -20.16
CA ARG A 44 5.33 14.12 -19.41
C ARG A 44 4.75 12.74 -19.74
N ILE A 45 5.63 11.75 -19.76
CA ILE A 45 5.28 10.38 -20.13
C ILE A 45 5.77 9.45 -19.02
N PRO A 46 4.94 9.17 -17.99
CA PRO A 46 5.26 8.15 -16.99
C PRO A 46 5.35 6.77 -17.62
N ASP A 47 6.28 5.93 -17.13
CA ASP A 47 6.49 4.60 -17.71
C ASP A 47 5.28 3.69 -17.53
N ALA A 48 4.64 3.71 -16.35
CA ALA A 48 3.39 3.00 -16.13
C ALA A 48 2.53 3.67 -15.05
N ILE A 49 1.21 3.55 -15.21
CA ILE A 49 0.24 4.04 -14.24
C ILE A 49 -0.77 2.93 -13.97
N VAL A 50 -0.99 2.61 -12.69
CA VAL A 50 -2.01 1.66 -12.25
C VAL A 50 -3.28 2.40 -11.89
N TYR A 51 -4.37 2.02 -12.53
CA TYR A 51 -5.70 2.56 -12.30
C TYR A 51 -6.60 1.54 -11.61
N ILE A 52 -7.41 2.00 -10.69
CA ILE A 52 -8.57 1.26 -10.18
C ILE A 52 -9.80 2.15 -10.40
N ASN A 53 -10.76 1.64 -11.17
CA ASN A 53 -11.99 2.37 -11.54
C ASN A 53 -11.73 3.75 -12.17
N GLY A 54 -10.65 3.88 -12.95
CA GLY A 54 -10.26 5.12 -13.59
C GLY A 54 -9.47 6.09 -12.71
N LEU A 55 -9.24 5.78 -11.44
CA LEU A 55 -8.39 6.59 -10.56
C LEU A 55 -6.91 6.20 -10.71
N PRO A 56 -6.00 7.12 -11.04
CA PRO A 56 -4.56 6.87 -11.13
C PRO A 56 -3.94 6.75 -9.74
N LEU A 57 -3.90 5.53 -9.19
CA LEU A 57 -3.50 5.31 -7.80
C LEU A 57 -2.01 5.07 -7.62
N VAL A 58 -1.34 4.45 -8.59
CA VAL A 58 0.10 4.19 -8.51
C VAL A 58 0.79 4.63 -9.79
N VAL A 59 1.87 5.38 -9.66
CA VAL A 59 2.74 5.77 -10.79
C VAL A 59 4.07 5.06 -10.62
N LEU A 60 4.54 4.44 -11.71
CA LEU A 60 5.78 3.70 -11.76
C LEU A 60 6.76 4.39 -12.72
N GLU A 61 8.01 4.46 -12.30
CA GLU A 61 9.11 4.98 -13.11
C GLU A 61 10.27 3.98 -13.11
N PHE A 62 10.74 3.64 -14.29
CA PHE A 62 11.80 2.67 -14.52
C PHE A 62 13.06 3.35 -15.04
N LYS A 63 14.21 2.90 -14.61
CA LYS A 63 15.50 3.27 -15.15
C LYS A 63 16.23 2.03 -15.62
N ASN A 64 17.11 2.21 -16.59
CA ASN A 64 17.91 1.10 -17.08
C ASN A 64 19.23 1.03 -16.32
N ALA A 65 19.43 -0.03 -15.53
CA ALA A 65 20.66 -0.26 -14.78
C ALA A 65 21.92 -0.39 -15.66
N ILE A 66 21.76 -0.63 -16.97
CA ILE A 66 22.88 -0.81 -17.89
C ILE A 66 23.40 0.54 -18.42
N LYS A 67 22.58 1.60 -18.36
CA LYS A 67 23.03 2.94 -18.78
C LYS A 67 23.93 3.54 -17.71
N GLU A 68 25.17 3.83 -18.11
CA GLU A 68 26.08 4.61 -17.26
C GLU A 68 25.43 5.93 -16.83
N ASN A 69 25.57 6.27 -15.56
CA ASN A 69 25.05 7.48 -14.92
C ASN A 69 23.51 7.56 -14.72
N THR A 70 22.77 6.45 -14.75
CA THR A 70 21.35 6.48 -14.42
C THR A 70 21.06 5.58 -13.21
N THR A 71 20.51 6.13 -12.16
CA THR A 71 20.25 5.42 -10.90
C THR A 71 18.76 5.35 -10.56
N ILE A 72 18.41 4.46 -9.64
CA ILE A 72 17.04 4.42 -9.09
C ILE A 72 16.65 5.75 -8.41
N GLU A 73 17.64 6.52 -7.90
CA GLU A 73 17.40 7.84 -7.33
C GLU A 73 16.98 8.87 -8.38
N ASP A 74 17.40 8.69 -9.64
CA ASP A 74 16.92 9.54 -10.73
C ASP A 74 15.44 9.29 -11.02
N ALA A 75 14.96 8.04 -10.90
CA ALA A 75 13.53 7.74 -10.96
C ALA A 75 12.77 8.42 -9.81
N TYR A 76 13.34 8.40 -8.60
CA TYR A 76 12.76 9.11 -7.46
C TYR A 76 12.64 10.62 -7.71
N LYS A 77 13.73 11.28 -8.13
CA LYS A 77 13.72 12.72 -8.44
C LYS A 77 12.77 13.06 -9.59
N GLN A 78 12.64 12.16 -10.57
CA GLN A 78 11.73 12.35 -11.68
C GLN A 78 10.27 12.39 -11.22
N LEU A 79 9.85 11.47 -10.35
CA LEU A 79 8.50 11.42 -9.82
C LEU A 79 8.23 12.53 -8.80
N THR A 80 9.09 12.66 -7.79
CA THR A 80 8.83 13.50 -6.61
C THR A 80 9.07 14.99 -6.86
N VAL A 81 9.94 15.32 -7.81
CA VAL A 81 10.28 16.71 -8.15
C VAL A 81 9.68 17.10 -9.49
N ARG A 82 10.10 16.43 -10.57
CA ARG A 82 9.76 16.86 -11.94
C ARG A 82 8.28 16.66 -12.25
N TYR A 83 7.77 15.43 -12.13
CA TYR A 83 6.38 15.11 -12.47
C TYR A 83 5.40 15.76 -11.50
N ARG A 84 5.74 15.81 -10.22
CA ARG A 84 4.92 16.52 -9.22
C ARG A 84 4.75 18.00 -9.57
N ARG A 85 5.78 18.66 -10.08
CA ARG A 85 5.73 20.05 -10.54
C ARG A 85 4.96 20.19 -11.86
N ASP A 86 5.27 19.36 -12.84
CA ASP A 86 4.84 19.56 -14.22
C ASP A 86 3.44 19.01 -14.51
N ILE A 87 3.07 17.89 -13.87
CA ILE A 87 1.78 17.20 -14.05
C ILE A 87 1.08 16.88 -12.71
N PRO A 88 0.89 17.88 -11.82
CA PRO A 88 0.37 17.66 -10.45
C PRO A 88 -1.01 17.01 -10.42
N ARG A 89 -1.83 17.21 -11.46
CA ARG A 89 -3.18 16.63 -11.55
C ARG A 89 -3.18 15.11 -11.56
N LEU A 90 -2.15 14.47 -12.13
CA LEU A 90 -1.98 13.02 -12.12
C LEU A 90 -1.87 12.46 -10.68
N PHE A 91 -1.26 13.21 -9.79
CA PHE A 91 -0.98 12.79 -8.42
C PHE A 91 -2.08 13.11 -7.41
N ARG A 92 -3.19 13.73 -7.85
CA ARG A 92 -4.29 14.10 -6.96
C ARG A 92 -4.86 12.92 -6.17
N TYR A 93 -4.92 11.74 -6.81
CA TYR A 93 -5.42 10.52 -6.21
C TYR A 93 -4.31 9.49 -5.94
N ASN A 94 -3.04 9.89 -6.12
CA ASN A 94 -1.92 8.97 -5.97
C ASN A 94 -1.86 8.41 -4.56
N ALA A 95 -1.82 7.09 -4.44
CA ALA A 95 -1.65 6.37 -3.19
C ALA A 95 -0.17 6.26 -2.82
N PHE A 96 0.64 5.76 -3.75
CA PHE A 96 2.09 5.64 -3.64
C PHE A 96 2.74 5.61 -5.02
N VAL A 97 4.04 5.70 -5.07
CA VAL A 97 4.83 5.60 -6.30
C VAL A 97 5.82 4.45 -6.20
N VAL A 98 6.22 3.92 -7.36
CA VAL A 98 7.22 2.84 -7.48
C VAL A 98 8.36 3.31 -8.36
N ILE A 99 9.57 3.02 -7.91
CA ILE A 99 10.81 3.30 -8.64
C ILE A 99 11.61 2.00 -8.81
N SER A 100 12.21 1.81 -9.96
CA SER A 100 12.99 0.60 -10.25
C SER A 100 14.09 0.88 -11.26
N ASP A 101 15.22 0.20 -11.09
CA ASP A 101 16.27 0.09 -12.09
C ASP A 101 16.40 -1.36 -12.65
N GLY A 102 15.41 -2.21 -12.33
CA GLY A 102 15.38 -3.63 -12.69
C GLY A 102 16.05 -4.54 -11.66
N VAL A 103 16.99 -4.03 -10.88
CA VAL A 103 17.68 -4.75 -9.79
C VAL A 103 17.17 -4.28 -8.43
N ASN A 104 17.11 -2.97 -8.25
CA ASN A 104 16.58 -2.33 -7.05
C ASN A 104 15.16 -1.86 -7.33
N ASN A 105 14.23 -2.26 -6.49
CA ASN A 105 12.82 -1.95 -6.64
C ASN A 105 12.30 -1.41 -5.31
N LYS A 106 11.83 -0.18 -5.30
CA LYS A 106 11.35 0.49 -4.11
C LYS A 106 10.00 1.15 -4.37
N PHE A 107 9.21 1.31 -3.33
CA PHE A 107 7.97 2.09 -3.35
C PHE A 107 7.89 2.97 -2.12
N GLY A 108 7.12 4.02 -2.22
CA GLY A 108 6.94 4.95 -1.11
C GLY A 108 5.88 6.00 -1.41
N SER A 109 5.66 6.87 -0.44
CA SER A 109 4.81 8.04 -0.62
C SER A 109 5.50 9.06 -1.53
N LEU A 110 4.72 9.75 -2.37
CA LEU A 110 5.20 10.88 -3.17
C LEU A 110 5.84 11.99 -2.32
N PHE A 111 5.45 12.09 -1.04
CA PHE A 111 5.89 13.13 -0.11
C PHE A 111 7.04 12.68 0.81
N ALA A 112 7.49 11.44 0.69
CA ALA A 112 8.53 10.88 1.53
C ALA A 112 9.91 11.13 0.92
N ASP A 113 10.92 11.33 1.77
CA ASP A 113 12.31 11.34 1.35
C ASP A 113 12.75 9.96 0.86
N TYR A 114 13.79 9.93 0.04
CA TYR A 114 14.28 8.70 -0.60
C TYR A 114 14.60 7.58 0.39
N ASP A 115 15.09 7.91 1.57
CA ASP A 115 15.44 6.94 2.62
C ASP A 115 14.23 6.18 3.19
N PHE A 116 13.04 6.73 3.03
CA PHE A 116 11.79 6.07 3.42
C PHE A 116 11.21 5.16 2.33
N PHE A 117 11.76 5.18 1.12
CA PHE A 117 11.37 4.24 0.07
C PHE A 117 11.89 2.86 0.39
N THR A 118 11.02 1.87 0.32
CA THR A 118 11.29 0.49 0.74
C THR A 118 10.93 -0.51 -0.34
N SER A 119 11.56 -1.67 -0.29
CA SER A 119 11.25 -2.77 -1.22
C SER A 119 10.15 -3.66 -0.64
N TRP A 120 9.34 -4.25 -1.51
CA TRP A 120 8.45 -5.34 -1.14
C TRP A 120 9.09 -6.68 -1.51
N ARG A 121 9.53 -7.45 -0.52
CA ARG A 121 10.47 -8.58 -0.73
C ARG A 121 9.87 -9.96 -0.53
N LYS A 122 8.56 -10.07 -0.29
CA LYS A 122 7.88 -11.35 -0.07
C LYS A 122 6.55 -11.38 -0.80
N VAL A 123 6.14 -12.56 -1.25
CA VAL A 123 4.77 -12.80 -1.73
C VAL A 123 3.90 -13.27 -0.58
N GLU A 124 4.39 -14.25 0.19
CA GLU A 124 3.69 -14.79 1.36
C GLU A 124 4.47 -14.52 2.66
N PRO A 125 3.80 -14.49 3.82
CA PRO A 125 4.44 -14.20 5.11
C PRO A 125 5.62 -15.12 5.43
N LYS A 126 5.54 -16.39 5.04
CA LYS A 126 6.54 -17.42 5.32
C LYS A 126 7.70 -17.44 4.33
N ASP A 127 7.60 -16.70 3.23
CA ASP A 127 8.66 -16.65 2.22
C ASP A 127 9.94 -16.05 2.79
N ARG A 128 11.07 -16.45 2.19
CA ARG A 128 12.34 -15.74 2.40
C ARG A 128 12.34 -14.44 1.60
N PRO A 129 12.91 -13.35 2.14
CA PRO A 129 13.03 -12.10 1.41
C PRO A 129 13.86 -12.26 0.14
N ILE A 130 13.37 -11.76 -0.97
CA ILE A 130 14.03 -11.84 -2.28
C ILE A 130 14.65 -10.48 -2.63
N ASN A 131 15.89 -10.50 -3.10
CA ASN A 131 16.68 -9.34 -3.51
C ASN A 131 17.16 -9.50 -4.95
N GLY A 132 17.66 -8.41 -5.55
CA GLY A 132 18.23 -8.40 -6.89
C GLY A 132 17.16 -8.52 -7.98
N ILE A 133 17.56 -9.03 -9.14
CA ILE A 133 16.72 -9.10 -10.35
C ILE A 133 15.32 -9.71 -10.11
N PRO A 134 15.14 -10.80 -9.35
CA PRO A 134 13.81 -11.36 -9.10
C PRO A 134 12.91 -10.48 -8.22
N SER A 135 13.46 -9.44 -7.59
CA SER A 135 12.73 -8.64 -6.59
C SER A 135 11.60 -7.79 -7.23
N LEU A 136 11.70 -7.39 -8.50
CA LEU A 136 10.61 -6.72 -9.19
C LEU A 136 9.40 -7.64 -9.35
N LYS A 137 9.63 -8.90 -9.78
CA LYS A 137 8.56 -9.90 -9.88
C LYS A 137 7.93 -10.17 -8.51
N THR A 138 8.76 -10.24 -7.47
CA THR A 138 8.28 -10.41 -6.08
C THR A 138 7.45 -9.22 -5.62
N MET A 139 7.86 -7.98 -5.92
CA MET A 139 7.08 -6.79 -5.61
C MET A 139 5.73 -6.81 -6.35
N VAL A 140 5.72 -7.17 -7.64
CA VAL A 140 4.49 -7.26 -8.42
C VAL A 140 3.57 -8.34 -7.86
N ALA A 141 4.05 -9.56 -7.63
CA ALA A 141 3.24 -10.65 -7.08
C ALA A 141 2.82 -10.39 -5.62
N GLY A 142 3.65 -9.69 -4.85
CA GLY A 142 3.39 -9.35 -3.46
C GLY A 142 2.47 -8.13 -3.31
N LEU A 143 2.96 -6.93 -3.64
CA LEU A 143 2.24 -5.68 -3.40
C LEU A 143 1.04 -5.48 -4.33
N PHE A 144 1.13 -5.93 -5.59
CA PHE A 144 0.10 -5.74 -6.61
C PHE A 144 -0.86 -6.93 -6.76
N ASP A 145 -0.79 -7.95 -5.89
CA ASP A 145 -1.94 -8.84 -5.72
C ASP A 145 -3.19 -8.00 -5.44
N LYS A 146 -4.26 -8.23 -6.19
CA LYS A 146 -5.46 -7.36 -6.13
C LYS A 146 -6.02 -7.21 -4.72
N GLY A 147 -6.05 -8.31 -3.95
CA GLY A 147 -6.54 -8.29 -2.58
C GLY A 147 -5.63 -7.50 -1.65
N ARG A 148 -4.34 -7.72 -1.78
CA ARG A 148 -3.33 -7.05 -0.97
C ARG A 148 -3.22 -5.57 -1.33
N LEU A 149 -3.27 -5.24 -2.62
CA LEU A 149 -3.29 -3.85 -3.06
C LEU A 149 -4.48 -3.08 -2.49
N LEU A 150 -5.69 -3.63 -2.59
CA LEU A 150 -6.89 -3.02 -2.00
C LEU A 150 -6.76 -2.86 -0.49
N ASP A 151 -6.20 -3.87 0.17
CA ASP A 151 -5.98 -3.83 1.60
C ASP A 151 -4.96 -2.77 2.02
N VAL A 152 -3.85 -2.66 1.28
CA VAL A 152 -2.85 -1.60 1.50
C VAL A 152 -3.48 -0.22 1.32
N LEU A 153 -4.23 -0.02 0.25
CA LEU A 153 -4.92 1.24 -0.03
C LEU A 153 -5.92 1.62 1.07
N HIS A 154 -6.66 0.64 1.59
CA HIS A 154 -7.72 0.87 2.56
C HIS A 154 -7.22 1.02 3.99
N ASN A 155 -6.26 0.18 4.40
CA ASN A 155 -5.90 0.03 5.80
C ASN A 155 -4.46 0.45 6.14
N PHE A 156 -3.55 0.51 5.17
CA PHE A 156 -2.12 0.63 5.40
C PHE A 156 -1.48 1.90 4.81
N ILE A 157 -2.31 2.89 4.49
CA ILE A 157 -1.89 4.27 4.22
C ILE A 157 -2.39 5.15 5.36
N TYR A 158 -1.50 5.93 5.94
CA TYR A 158 -1.78 6.83 7.05
C TYR A 158 -1.43 8.27 6.69
N PHE A 159 -2.32 9.18 7.04
CA PHE A 159 -2.11 10.61 6.93
C PHE A 159 -2.00 11.17 8.35
N PRO A 160 -0.79 11.49 8.82
CA PRO A 160 -0.62 12.18 10.10
C PRO A 160 -1.33 13.53 10.07
N ASP A 161 -1.99 13.87 11.15
CA ASP A 161 -2.58 15.19 11.32
C ASP A 161 -1.46 16.19 11.67
N THR A 162 -0.73 16.61 10.65
CA THR A 162 0.33 17.58 10.77
C THR A 162 -0.05 18.82 9.97
N THR A 163 -0.34 19.89 10.65
CA THR A 163 -0.75 21.18 10.05
C THR A 163 0.36 21.86 9.24
N LYS A 164 1.58 21.35 9.28
CA LYS A 164 2.76 22.04 8.71
C LYS A 164 3.35 21.41 7.46
N ASN A 165 3.19 20.11 7.23
CA ASN A 165 3.78 19.41 6.08
C ASN A 165 2.82 18.37 5.51
N GLU A 166 2.71 18.32 4.19
CA GLU A 166 2.04 17.21 3.51
C GLU A 166 2.79 15.90 3.81
N MET A 167 2.23 15.06 4.64
CA MET A 167 2.82 13.77 4.99
C MET A 167 1.82 12.65 4.70
N LYS A 168 2.32 11.61 4.06
CA LYS A 168 1.60 10.37 3.83
C LYS A 168 2.53 9.20 4.07
N VAL A 169 2.15 8.30 4.93
CA VAL A 169 2.93 7.11 5.28
C VAL A 169 2.30 5.89 4.62
N VAL A 170 3.09 5.13 3.88
CA VAL A 170 2.70 3.83 3.31
C VAL A 170 3.45 2.74 4.07
N CYS A 171 2.78 1.66 4.43
CA CYS A 171 3.39 0.58 5.20
C CYS A 171 4.56 -0.07 4.47
N ARG A 172 5.48 -0.62 5.24
CA ARG A 172 6.49 -1.57 4.75
C ARG A 172 5.91 -2.99 4.78
N TYR A 173 6.40 -3.91 3.92
CA TYR A 173 5.89 -5.29 3.88
C TYR A 173 5.96 -6.01 5.25
N PRO A 174 6.99 -5.84 6.12
CA PRO A 174 6.98 -6.47 7.43
C PRO A 174 5.86 -5.94 8.34
N GLN A 175 5.56 -4.64 8.27
CA GLN A 175 4.47 -4.03 9.03
C GLN A 175 3.11 -4.57 8.56
N TYR A 176 2.93 -4.70 7.26
CA TYR A 176 1.72 -5.29 6.67
C TYR A 176 1.48 -6.70 7.20
N TYR A 177 2.46 -7.60 7.03
CA TYR A 177 2.32 -8.99 7.45
C TYR A 177 2.19 -9.14 8.96
N ALA A 178 2.95 -8.37 9.74
CA ALA A 178 2.84 -8.40 11.20
C ALA A 178 1.46 -7.93 11.69
N ALA A 179 0.97 -6.80 11.19
CA ALA A 179 -0.35 -6.30 11.58
C ALA A 179 -1.47 -7.26 11.18
N ARG A 180 -1.39 -7.90 10.01
CA ARG A 180 -2.37 -8.91 9.59
C ARG A 180 -2.32 -10.16 10.46
N ALA A 181 -1.13 -10.72 10.70
CA ALA A 181 -0.99 -11.89 11.56
C ALA A 181 -1.50 -11.64 12.97
N LEU A 182 -1.20 -10.46 13.55
CA LEU A 182 -1.71 -10.07 14.86
C LEU A 182 -3.22 -9.89 14.85
N TYR A 183 -3.78 -9.26 13.82
CA TYR A 183 -5.22 -9.09 13.66
C TYR A 183 -5.94 -10.44 13.61
N ASP A 184 -5.47 -11.36 12.79
CA ASP A 184 -6.06 -12.70 12.65
C ASP A 184 -5.96 -13.48 13.98
N ASN A 185 -4.82 -13.35 14.68
CA ASN A 185 -4.63 -13.98 15.97
C ASN A 185 -5.55 -13.40 17.06
N VAL A 186 -5.73 -12.07 17.08
CA VAL A 186 -6.69 -11.43 18.00
C VAL A 186 -8.11 -11.92 17.73
N LEU A 187 -8.52 -12.05 16.48
CA LEU A 187 -9.85 -12.58 16.14
C LEU A 187 -10.02 -14.03 16.58
N LEU A 188 -9.00 -14.87 16.35
CA LEU A 188 -9.04 -16.29 16.72
C LEU A 188 -9.17 -16.46 18.23
N HIS A 189 -8.42 -15.69 19.02
CA HIS A 189 -8.37 -15.78 20.47
C HIS A 189 -9.32 -14.83 21.22
N SER A 190 -10.17 -14.11 20.49
CA SER A 190 -11.14 -13.20 21.09
C SER A 190 -12.07 -13.95 22.05
N ARG A 191 -12.29 -13.39 23.25
CA ARG A 191 -13.28 -13.89 24.21
C ARG A 191 -14.73 -13.76 23.74
N LEU A 192 -14.97 -13.13 22.61
CA LEU A 192 -16.27 -13.18 21.93
C LEU A 192 -16.54 -14.56 21.30
N ASN A 193 -15.50 -15.37 21.11
CA ASN A 193 -15.60 -16.77 20.71
C ASN A 193 -15.67 -17.66 21.94
N ALA A 194 -16.43 -18.77 21.89
CA ALA A 194 -16.61 -19.69 23.00
C ALA A 194 -15.28 -20.24 23.56
N ASP A 195 -14.30 -20.48 22.67
CA ASP A 195 -12.99 -21.06 22.99
C ASP A 195 -11.87 -20.01 23.07
N GLY A 196 -12.19 -18.70 23.02
CA GLY A 196 -11.20 -17.64 23.03
C GLY A 196 -10.56 -17.43 24.39
N ASP A 197 -9.22 -17.53 24.47
CA ASP A 197 -8.45 -17.33 25.71
C ASP A 197 -8.09 -15.86 26.00
N GLY A 198 -8.39 -14.95 25.08
CA GLY A 198 -8.10 -13.51 25.16
C GLY A 198 -6.64 -13.13 24.88
N LYS A 199 -5.80 -14.07 24.43
CA LYS A 199 -4.37 -13.80 24.18
C LYS A 199 -4.13 -13.37 22.72
N GLY A 200 -4.00 -12.07 22.52
CA GLY A 200 -3.82 -11.47 21.19
C GLY A 200 -2.47 -11.71 20.52
N GLY A 201 -1.45 -12.16 21.26
CA GLY A 201 -0.13 -12.45 20.73
C GLY A 201 0.91 -11.37 21.00
N THR A 202 2.17 -11.66 20.63
CA THR A 202 3.33 -10.77 20.78
C THR A 202 4.01 -10.57 19.43
N TYR A 203 4.34 -9.33 19.12
CA TYR A 203 5.17 -8.97 17.97
C TYR A 203 6.56 -8.55 18.43
N PHE A 204 7.57 -9.27 17.96
CA PHE A 204 8.97 -8.90 18.15
C PHE A 204 9.53 -8.30 16.87
N GLY A 205 10.04 -7.09 16.95
CA GLY A 205 10.65 -6.37 15.82
C GLY A 205 11.95 -5.68 16.26
N ALA A 206 12.94 -5.65 15.39
CA ALA A 206 14.20 -4.94 15.63
C ALA A 206 13.97 -3.45 15.90
N THR A 207 14.90 -2.80 16.60
CA THR A 207 14.88 -1.35 16.80
C THR A 207 14.90 -0.64 15.45
N GLY A 208 14.10 0.41 15.28
CA GLY A 208 13.99 1.16 14.02
C GLY A 208 13.16 0.50 12.91
N CYS A 209 12.61 -0.71 13.10
CA CYS A 209 11.78 -1.37 12.07
C CYS A 209 10.38 -0.74 11.89
N GLY A 210 10.03 0.26 12.70
CA GLY A 210 8.73 0.95 12.63
C GLY A 210 7.62 0.24 13.39
N LYS A 211 7.89 -0.32 14.57
CA LYS A 211 6.90 -0.95 15.46
C LYS A 211 5.69 -0.07 15.74
N SER A 212 5.90 1.23 15.96
CA SER A 212 4.81 2.19 16.21
C SER A 212 3.82 2.25 15.05
N PHE A 213 4.29 2.20 13.80
CA PHE A 213 3.40 2.12 12.64
C PHE A 213 2.70 0.77 12.55
N THR A 214 3.36 -0.33 12.95
CA THR A 214 2.67 -1.64 13.02
C THR A 214 1.52 -1.59 14.03
N MET A 215 1.73 -0.99 15.20
CA MET A 215 0.68 -0.78 16.22
C MET A 215 -0.46 0.09 15.68
N LEU A 216 -0.13 1.18 14.98
CA LEU A 216 -1.12 2.05 14.34
C LEU A 216 -1.98 1.30 13.32
N PHE A 217 -1.36 0.55 12.41
CA PHE A 217 -2.08 -0.24 11.41
C PHE A 217 -2.92 -1.35 12.04
N LEU A 218 -2.40 -2.04 13.05
CA LEU A 218 -3.16 -3.03 13.82
C LEU A 218 -4.38 -2.39 14.49
N SER A 219 -4.21 -1.28 15.18
CA SER A 219 -5.30 -0.54 15.82
C SER A 219 -6.39 -0.16 14.81
N ARG A 220 -5.99 0.30 13.62
CA ARG A 220 -6.93 0.62 12.54
C ARG A 220 -7.72 -0.60 12.06
N LEU A 221 -7.05 -1.76 11.92
CA LEU A 221 -7.71 -3.01 11.56
C LEU A 221 -8.72 -3.44 12.63
N LEU A 222 -8.33 -3.40 13.89
CA LEU A 222 -9.19 -3.76 15.04
C LEU A 222 -10.41 -2.84 15.14
N MET A 223 -10.22 -1.52 15.04
CA MET A 223 -11.30 -0.52 15.08
C MET A 223 -12.32 -0.68 13.94
N ARG A 224 -11.87 -1.16 12.78
CA ARG A 224 -12.74 -1.41 11.62
C ARG A 224 -13.36 -2.81 11.59
N SER A 225 -12.97 -3.66 12.52
CA SER A 225 -13.43 -5.04 12.56
C SER A 225 -14.89 -5.14 13.00
N LYS A 226 -15.75 -5.55 12.09
CA LYS A 226 -17.16 -5.85 12.44
C LYS A 226 -17.28 -6.98 13.46
N ALA A 227 -16.35 -7.93 13.46
CA ALA A 227 -16.34 -9.06 14.39
C ALA A 227 -16.06 -8.64 15.83
N LEU A 228 -15.41 -7.50 16.06
CA LEU A 228 -15.08 -6.99 17.40
C LEU A 228 -16.10 -5.97 17.93
N CYS A 229 -17.16 -5.66 17.18
CA CYS A 229 -18.27 -4.80 17.63
C CYS A 229 -17.80 -3.47 18.27
N SER A 230 -16.93 -2.71 17.57
CA SER A 230 -16.39 -1.42 18.04
C SER A 230 -15.54 -1.53 19.32
N PRO A 231 -14.37 -2.17 19.24
CA PRO A 231 -13.51 -2.39 20.40
C PRO A 231 -12.90 -1.08 20.92
N THR A 232 -12.67 -1.00 22.22
CA THR A 232 -11.83 0.03 22.82
C THR A 232 -10.38 -0.43 22.79
N ILE A 233 -9.48 0.42 22.32
CA ILE A 233 -8.04 0.15 22.25
C ILE A 233 -7.32 1.06 23.25
N LEU A 234 -6.58 0.47 24.17
CA LEU A 234 -5.72 1.17 25.11
C LEU A 234 -4.26 0.93 24.71
N LEU A 235 -3.55 2.01 24.35
CA LEU A 235 -2.12 1.99 24.08
C LEU A 235 -1.37 2.43 25.34
N ILE A 236 -0.46 1.58 25.81
CA ILE A 236 0.42 1.88 26.93
C ILE A 236 1.84 1.89 26.38
N THR A 237 2.52 3.03 26.51
CA THR A 237 3.90 3.24 26.07
C THR A 237 4.70 3.84 27.20
N ASP A 238 6.02 3.60 27.19
CA ASP A 238 6.96 4.26 28.10
C ASP A 238 7.14 5.73 27.71
#